data_5c0eb9043876a704fc4cb8cca3a78bbc
#
_entry.id   5c0eb9043876a704fc4cb8cca3a78bbc
#
_cell.length_a   1.000
_cell.length_b   1.000
_cell.length_c   1.000
_cell.angle_alpha   90.00
_cell.angle_beta   90.00
_cell.angle_gamma   90.00
#
_symmetry.space_group_name_H-M   'P 1'
#
loop_
_entity.id
_entity.type
_entity.pdbx_description
1 polymer ?
#
loop_
_entity_poly.entity_id
_entity_poly.type
_entity_poly.pdbx_seq_one_letter_code
_entity_poly.pdbx_strand_id
1 'polypeptide(L)'
;EEVNPLEVAKHNVKVGIPRILNMYEEYPFWNALLRAAGLGVILSSDSTFSQYEGALNTVMSDNICFPAKLAHSHLKELNENPKVDRILMPYVVYEHNDDPKNTLNSFNCPVVSGYSDVIKSVINLKKPIDTPVINFAQPKALEKQITDYLKQLGVSKKTARKALREALYAQAVYAAEIKKQGWEILKSNKGLTILLAGRPYHTDPLIQHKLSEMIANLGVNVISEDIARGNLFADFKDFNLEDLAAERN
;
A
#
# COMPACT_ATOMS: atom_id res chain seq x y z
N GLU A 1 -0.72 -4.81 26.73
CA GLU A 1 -0.99 -3.56 27.50
C GLU A 1 -1.83 -2.66 26.62
N GLU A 2 -3.04 -2.29 27.07
CA GLU A 2 -3.93 -1.36 26.37
C GLU A 2 -3.27 0.03 26.26
N VAL A 3 -3.45 0.66 25.09
CA VAL A 3 -3.01 2.05 24.87
C VAL A 3 -3.74 2.94 25.89
N ASN A 4 -2.98 3.75 26.61
CA ASN A 4 -3.56 4.63 27.63
C ASN A 4 -4.61 5.58 26.99
N PRO A 5 -5.89 5.52 27.40
CA PRO A 5 -6.96 6.34 26.82
C PRO A 5 -6.71 7.85 26.89
N LEU A 6 -5.91 8.30 27.87
CA LEU A 6 -5.53 9.72 28.03
C LEU A 6 -4.53 10.20 26.96
N GLU A 7 -3.70 9.31 26.40
CA GLU A 7 -2.84 9.66 25.26
C GLU A 7 -3.64 9.73 23.95
N VAL A 8 -4.65 8.87 23.79
CA VAL A 8 -5.56 8.89 22.64
C VAL A 8 -6.38 10.19 22.58
N ALA A 9 -6.84 10.68 23.74
CA ALA A 9 -7.67 11.88 23.83
C ALA A 9 -6.92 13.18 23.45
N LYS A 10 -5.59 13.20 23.53
CA LYS A 10 -4.78 14.41 23.24
C LYS A 10 -4.61 14.71 21.76
N HIS A 11 -4.73 13.72 20.89
CA HIS A 11 -4.39 13.89 19.49
C HIS A 11 -5.59 14.07 18.56
N ASN A 12 -6.74 13.57 18.86
CA ASN A 12 -8.01 13.62 18.08
C ASN A 12 -7.88 13.93 16.55
N VAL A 13 -6.65 13.76 16.02
CA VAL A 13 -6.31 14.02 14.62
C VAL A 13 -6.71 12.82 13.80
N LYS A 14 -7.45 13.06 12.72
CA LYS A 14 -7.87 12.04 11.76
C LYS A 14 -7.05 12.14 10.48
N VAL A 15 -6.29 11.10 10.21
CA VAL A 15 -5.42 10.99 9.04
C VAL A 15 -6.16 10.26 7.92
N GLY A 16 -6.30 10.93 6.79
CA GLY A 16 -6.81 10.31 5.55
C GLY A 16 -5.72 9.48 4.88
N ILE A 17 -6.02 8.24 4.55
CA ILE A 17 -5.15 7.37 3.74
C ILE A 17 -5.80 7.21 2.37
N PRO A 18 -5.16 7.66 1.28
CA PRO A 18 -5.67 7.41 -0.06
C PRO A 18 -5.43 5.94 -0.43
N ARG A 19 -6.44 5.27 -1.00
CA ARG A 19 -6.37 3.88 -1.48
C ARG A 19 -5.72 3.85 -2.85
N ILE A 20 -4.41 4.03 -2.89
CA ILE A 20 -3.62 4.16 -4.12
C ILE A 20 -2.25 3.52 -3.97
N LEU A 21 -1.65 3.18 -5.11
CA LEU A 21 -0.25 2.79 -5.21
C LEU A 21 0.13 1.72 -4.17
N ASN A 22 1.25 1.91 -3.47
CA ASN A 22 1.74 1.02 -2.43
C ASN A 22 0.84 0.92 -1.18
N MET A 23 -0.15 1.81 -1.01
CA MET A 23 -1.13 1.68 0.07
C MET A 23 -1.98 0.40 -0.04
N TYR A 24 -2.08 -0.21 -1.20
CA TYR A 24 -2.70 -1.53 -1.36
C TYR A 24 -1.93 -2.64 -0.64
N GLU A 25 -0.61 -2.52 -0.52
CA GLU A 25 0.26 -3.46 0.19
C GLU A 25 0.43 -3.08 1.65
N GLU A 26 0.61 -1.79 1.93
CA GLU A 26 1.07 -1.28 3.24
C GLU A 26 -0.06 -0.76 4.14
N TYR A 27 -1.31 -0.79 3.68
CA TYR A 27 -2.42 -0.30 4.49
C TYR A 27 -2.50 -0.92 5.89
N PRO A 28 -2.28 -2.24 6.10
CA PRO A 28 -2.28 -2.83 7.43
C PRO A 28 -1.25 -2.19 8.36
N PHE A 29 -0.03 -1.93 7.84
CA PHE A 29 1.02 -1.24 8.57
C PHE A 29 0.59 0.18 8.98
N TRP A 30 0.17 1.00 8.01
CA TRP A 30 -0.19 2.40 8.27
C TRP A 30 -1.40 2.54 9.18
N ASN A 31 -2.43 1.71 8.98
CA ASN A 31 -3.62 1.72 9.82
C ASN A 31 -3.29 1.36 11.27
N ALA A 32 -2.51 0.30 11.49
CA ALA A 32 -2.10 -0.11 12.82
C ALA A 32 -1.18 0.93 13.49
N LEU A 33 -0.22 1.50 12.75
CA LEU A 33 0.68 2.54 13.22
C LEU A 33 -0.08 3.75 13.78
N LEU A 34 -0.97 4.30 12.95
CA LEU A 34 -1.70 5.52 13.31
C LEU A 34 -2.65 5.28 14.47
N ARG A 35 -3.40 4.16 14.46
CA ARG A 35 -4.30 3.81 15.56
C ARG A 35 -3.57 3.55 16.86
N ALA A 36 -2.45 2.81 16.84
CA ALA A 36 -1.63 2.57 18.01
C ALA A 36 -0.94 3.85 18.53
N ALA A 37 -0.74 4.84 17.67
CA ALA A 37 -0.27 6.17 18.03
C ALA A 37 -1.40 7.08 18.60
N GLY A 38 -2.65 6.60 18.65
CA GLY A 38 -3.80 7.35 19.15
C GLY A 38 -4.44 8.29 18.12
N LEU A 39 -4.19 8.06 16.83
CA LEU A 39 -4.74 8.85 15.73
C LEU A 39 -5.93 8.15 15.08
N GLY A 40 -6.89 8.92 14.57
CA GLY A 40 -7.98 8.39 13.75
C GLY A 40 -7.50 8.08 12.33
N VAL A 41 -8.10 7.08 11.69
CA VAL A 41 -7.80 6.73 10.29
C VAL A 41 -9.07 6.75 9.46
N ILE A 42 -9.01 7.41 8.33
CA ILE A 42 -10.07 7.44 7.31
C ILE A 42 -9.44 7.00 5.99
N LEU A 43 -9.89 5.86 5.47
CA LEU A 43 -9.51 5.38 4.15
C LEU A 43 -10.42 6.01 3.09
N SER A 44 -9.87 6.40 1.94
CA SER A 44 -10.70 6.82 0.81
C SER A 44 -11.56 5.65 0.28
N SER A 45 -12.62 5.97 -0.43
CA SER A 45 -13.52 4.99 -1.05
C SER A 45 -12.81 4.13 -2.10
N ASP A 46 -13.49 3.12 -2.63
CA ASP A 46 -13.00 2.35 -3.77
C ASP A 46 -12.95 3.24 -5.02
N SER A 47 -12.01 2.95 -5.92
CA SER A 47 -11.87 3.67 -7.18
C SER A 47 -13.10 3.50 -8.07
N THR A 48 -13.64 4.60 -8.55
CA THR A 48 -14.73 4.61 -9.52
C THR A 48 -14.40 5.49 -10.73
N PHE A 49 -15.01 5.17 -11.87
CA PHE A 49 -14.80 5.96 -13.09
C PHE A 49 -15.27 7.41 -12.92
N SER A 50 -16.37 7.63 -12.22
CA SER A 50 -16.92 8.98 -11.96
C SER A 50 -15.96 9.83 -11.10
N GLN A 51 -15.32 9.23 -10.07
CA GLN A 51 -14.29 9.93 -9.28
C GLN A 51 -13.07 10.27 -10.11
N TYR A 52 -12.63 9.33 -10.98
CA TYR A 52 -11.53 9.55 -11.90
C TYR A 52 -11.82 10.72 -12.85
N GLU A 53 -12.98 10.71 -13.53
CA GLU A 53 -13.40 11.80 -14.41
C GLU A 53 -13.45 13.16 -13.66
N GLY A 54 -13.98 13.16 -12.45
CA GLY A 54 -14.06 14.35 -11.61
C GLY A 54 -12.72 14.95 -11.19
N ALA A 55 -11.61 14.23 -11.37
CA ALA A 55 -10.26 14.67 -11.03
C ALA A 55 -9.36 14.91 -12.26
N LEU A 56 -9.81 14.60 -13.47
CA LEU A 56 -9.01 14.69 -14.70
C LEU A 56 -8.39 16.06 -14.93
N ASN A 57 -9.09 17.13 -14.55
CA ASN A 57 -8.60 18.51 -14.69
C ASN A 57 -7.35 18.82 -13.84
N THR A 58 -7.01 17.96 -12.90
CA THR A 58 -5.80 18.09 -12.07
C THR A 58 -4.63 17.26 -12.59
N VAL A 59 -4.86 16.36 -13.55
CA VAL A 59 -3.83 15.51 -14.15
C VAL A 59 -3.07 16.32 -15.19
N MET A 60 -1.78 16.57 -14.94
CA MET A 60 -0.97 17.45 -15.78
C MET A 60 -0.43 16.80 -17.06
N SER A 61 -0.44 15.48 -17.16
CA SER A 61 0.11 14.76 -18.31
C SER A 61 -0.70 13.52 -18.63
N ASP A 62 -1.06 13.38 -19.90
CA ASP A 62 -1.73 12.18 -20.40
C ASP A 62 -0.82 10.94 -20.39
N ASN A 63 0.49 11.14 -20.39
CA ASN A 63 1.47 10.07 -20.43
C ASN A 63 1.79 9.44 -19.05
N ILE A 64 1.26 9.99 -17.95
CA ILE A 64 1.44 9.37 -16.63
C ILE A 64 0.63 8.06 -16.53
N CYS A 65 1.12 7.09 -15.79
CA CYS A 65 0.44 5.82 -15.60
C CYS A 65 -0.94 5.98 -14.94
N PHE A 66 -1.86 5.09 -15.26
CA PHE A 66 -3.24 5.16 -14.78
C PHE A 66 -3.35 5.13 -13.24
N PRO A 67 -2.57 4.31 -12.49
CA PRO A 67 -2.56 4.37 -11.03
C PRO A 67 -2.18 5.74 -10.46
N ALA A 68 -1.27 6.47 -11.11
CA ALA A 68 -0.94 7.84 -10.70
C ALA A 68 -2.10 8.81 -10.98
N LYS A 69 -2.82 8.64 -12.08
CA LYS A 69 -4.03 9.45 -12.38
C LYS A 69 -5.11 9.23 -11.32
N LEU A 70 -5.31 7.99 -10.85
CA LEU A 70 -6.25 7.69 -9.76
C LEU A 70 -5.86 8.34 -8.44
N ALA A 71 -4.56 8.55 -8.19
CA ALA A 71 -4.12 9.23 -6.98
C ALA A 71 -4.76 10.63 -6.83
N HIS A 72 -4.97 11.34 -7.93
CA HIS A 72 -5.63 12.66 -7.91
C HIS A 72 -7.07 12.59 -7.38
N SER A 73 -7.84 11.58 -7.78
CA SER A 73 -9.24 11.42 -7.34
C SER A 73 -9.34 11.11 -5.86
N HIS A 74 -8.51 10.19 -5.35
CA HIS A 74 -8.50 9.84 -3.93
C HIS A 74 -7.99 10.98 -3.04
N LEU A 75 -6.98 11.72 -3.48
CA LEU A 75 -6.50 12.89 -2.75
C LEU A 75 -7.53 14.00 -2.74
N LYS A 76 -8.25 14.22 -3.85
CA LYS A 76 -9.36 15.19 -3.92
C LYS A 76 -10.48 14.82 -2.95
N GLU A 77 -10.91 13.55 -2.94
CA GLU A 77 -11.92 13.04 -2.00
C GLU A 77 -11.53 13.32 -0.55
N LEU A 78 -10.33 12.95 -0.13
CA LEU A 78 -9.86 13.15 1.24
C LEU A 78 -9.68 14.64 1.57
N ASN A 79 -9.24 15.46 0.62
CA ASN A 79 -9.06 16.89 0.78
C ASN A 79 -10.41 17.60 1.00
N GLU A 80 -11.48 17.10 0.43
CA GLU A 80 -12.85 17.64 0.57
C GLU A 80 -13.60 17.04 1.77
N ASN A 81 -13.19 15.90 2.30
CA ASN A 81 -13.87 15.21 3.39
C ASN A 81 -13.73 15.98 4.72
N PRO A 82 -14.81 16.52 5.31
CA PRO A 82 -14.74 17.34 6.53
C PRO A 82 -14.26 16.57 7.77
N LYS A 83 -14.26 15.25 7.73
CA LYS A 83 -13.79 14.39 8.83
C LYS A 83 -12.28 14.14 8.82
N VAL A 84 -11.59 14.51 7.76
CA VAL A 84 -10.13 14.35 7.62
C VAL A 84 -9.43 15.64 8.02
N ASP A 85 -8.42 15.56 8.87
CA ASP A 85 -7.63 16.72 9.29
C ASP A 85 -6.36 16.87 8.46
N ARG A 86 -5.76 15.76 8.03
CA ARG A 86 -4.56 15.70 7.20
C ARG A 86 -4.52 14.42 6.37
N ILE A 87 -3.74 14.39 5.33
CA ILE A 87 -3.66 13.25 4.40
C ILE A 87 -2.25 12.69 4.45
N LEU A 88 -2.12 11.36 4.55
CA LEU A 88 -0.84 10.67 4.50
C LEU A 88 -0.60 10.11 3.10
N MET A 89 0.46 10.58 2.44
CA MET A 89 0.98 10.05 1.19
C MET A 89 2.50 9.97 1.26
N PRO A 90 3.06 8.91 1.87
CA PRO A 90 4.49 8.79 2.11
C PRO A 90 5.29 8.65 0.82
N TYR A 91 6.54 9.07 0.85
CA TYR A 91 7.55 8.71 -0.14
C TYR A 91 8.18 7.39 0.24
N VAL A 92 7.66 6.29 -0.28
CA VAL A 92 8.28 4.98 -0.05
C VAL A 92 9.36 4.76 -1.09
N VAL A 93 10.60 4.99 -0.67
CA VAL A 93 11.77 4.88 -1.58
C VAL A 93 12.19 3.44 -1.75
N TYR A 94 12.23 2.68 -0.65
CA TYR A 94 12.60 1.27 -0.64
C TYR A 94 11.52 0.43 0.02
N GLU A 95 11.07 -0.60 -0.66
CA GLU A 95 10.20 -1.64 -0.13
C GLU A 95 10.96 -2.67 0.71
N HIS A 96 10.19 -3.53 1.40
CA HIS A 96 10.75 -4.72 2.00
C HIS A 96 11.49 -5.55 0.94
N ASN A 97 12.65 -6.08 1.32
CA ASN A 97 13.39 -6.98 0.47
C ASN A 97 13.33 -8.38 1.09
N ASP A 98 12.42 -9.20 0.58
CA ASP A 98 12.19 -10.55 1.08
C ASP A 98 13.30 -11.53 0.69
N ASP A 99 14.07 -11.20 -0.35
CA ASP A 99 15.20 -12.00 -0.82
C ASP A 99 16.44 -11.14 -1.14
N PRO A 100 17.13 -10.62 -0.11
CA PRO A 100 18.29 -9.74 -0.30
C PRO A 100 19.50 -10.44 -0.96
N LYS A 101 19.47 -11.76 -1.11
CA LYS A 101 20.56 -12.49 -1.77
C LYS A 101 20.41 -12.53 -3.30
N ASN A 102 19.16 -12.52 -3.78
CA ASN A 102 18.87 -12.68 -5.21
C ASN A 102 18.27 -11.41 -5.84
N THR A 103 17.94 -10.39 -5.05
CA THR A 103 17.43 -9.11 -5.55
C THR A 103 18.50 -8.03 -5.54
N LEU A 104 18.61 -7.28 -6.63
CA LEU A 104 19.59 -6.18 -6.75
C LEU A 104 19.22 -4.97 -5.87
N ASN A 105 17.93 -4.66 -5.78
CA ASN A 105 17.41 -3.57 -4.97
C ASN A 105 15.89 -3.70 -4.76
N SER A 106 15.34 -2.86 -3.89
CA SER A 106 13.91 -2.76 -3.63
C SER A 106 13.37 -1.34 -3.88
N PHE A 107 13.93 -0.63 -4.84
CA PHE A 107 13.47 0.71 -5.22
C PHE A 107 12.07 0.71 -5.79
N ASN A 108 11.28 1.67 -5.34
CA ASN A 108 10.01 1.99 -5.97
C ASN A 108 10.19 2.91 -7.19
N CYS A 109 9.17 2.92 -8.05
CA CYS A 109 9.12 3.86 -9.17
C CYS A 109 8.98 5.32 -8.68
N PRO A 110 9.33 6.32 -9.50
CA PRO A 110 9.23 7.74 -9.14
C PRO A 110 7.83 8.18 -8.69
N VAL A 111 6.77 7.52 -9.18
CA VAL A 111 5.39 7.81 -8.78
C VAL A 111 5.16 7.44 -7.32
N VAL A 112 5.62 6.29 -6.86
CA VAL A 112 5.49 5.88 -5.46
C VAL A 112 6.42 6.71 -4.55
N SER A 113 7.60 7.06 -5.04
CA SER A 113 8.62 7.73 -4.23
C SER A 113 8.56 9.26 -4.25
N GLY A 114 7.66 9.91 -5.03
CA GLY A 114 7.69 11.37 -5.11
C GLY A 114 6.47 12.06 -5.72
N TYR A 115 5.45 11.33 -6.18
CA TYR A 115 4.35 11.92 -6.95
C TYR A 115 3.44 12.88 -6.15
N SER A 116 3.46 12.79 -4.82
CA SER A 116 2.69 13.70 -3.97
C SER A 116 3.04 15.18 -4.18
N ASP A 117 4.28 15.52 -4.56
CA ASP A 117 4.65 16.91 -4.85
C ASP A 117 4.01 17.43 -6.14
N VAL A 118 3.87 16.56 -7.13
CA VAL A 118 3.11 16.89 -8.35
C VAL A 118 1.65 17.17 -7.99
N ILE A 119 1.02 16.30 -7.20
CA ILE A 119 -0.38 16.48 -6.78
C ILE A 119 -0.55 17.75 -5.94
N LYS A 120 0.36 18.03 -5.01
CA LYS A 120 0.35 19.28 -4.21
C LYS A 120 0.38 20.54 -5.08
N SER A 121 1.01 20.50 -6.24
CA SER A 121 1.13 21.66 -7.12
C SER A 121 -0.14 21.95 -7.93
N VAL A 122 -1.05 20.98 -8.05
CA VAL A 122 -2.23 21.07 -8.95
C VAL A 122 -3.57 21.03 -8.23
N ILE A 123 -3.63 20.50 -7.01
CA ILE A 123 -4.85 20.47 -6.20
C ILE A 123 -4.87 21.68 -5.26
N ASN A 124 -6.01 22.37 -5.21
CA ASN A 124 -6.24 23.38 -4.18
C ASN A 124 -6.40 22.72 -2.80
N LEU A 125 -5.30 22.70 -2.05
CA LEU A 125 -5.22 21.99 -0.77
C LEU A 125 -5.95 22.74 0.34
N LYS A 126 -6.96 22.10 0.91
CA LYS A 126 -7.65 22.52 2.14
C LYS A 126 -7.01 21.91 3.39
N LYS A 127 -6.16 20.88 3.21
CA LYS A 127 -5.54 20.09 4.27
C LYS A 127 -4.08 19.81 3.96
N PRO A 128 -3.23 19.69 4.98
CA PRO A 128 -1.84 19.30 4.77
C PRO A 128 -1.74 17.85 4.25
N ILE A 129 -0.84 17.63 3.31
CA ILE A 129 -0.43 16.29 2.87
C ILE A 129 0.92 15.98 3.51
N ASP A 130 0.93 14.94 4.33
CA ASP A 130 2.14 14.42 4.98
C ASP A 130 2.86 13.48 4.03
N THR A 131 4.14 13.74 3.83
CA THR A 131 4.99 12.98 2.93
C THR A 131 6.26 12.50 3.62
N PRO A 132 6.15 11.70 4.70
CA PRO A 132 7.36 11.16 5.33
C PRO A 132 8.11 10.28 4.32
N VAL A 133 9.44 10.43 4.29
CA VAL A 133 10.31 9.57 3.49
C VAL A 133 10.50 8.26 4.23
N ILE A 134 10.23 7.13 3.58
CA ILE A 134 10.19 5.80 4.19
C ILE A 134 11.14 4.85 3.46
N ASN A 135 11.86 4.08 4.25
CA ASN A 135 12.72 3.00 3.80
C ASN A 135 12.40 1.73 4.60
N PHE A 136 11.59 0.84 4.01
CA PHE A 136 11.24 -0.43 4.64
C PHE A 136 12.39 -1.45 4.63
N ALA A 137 13.36 -1.31 3.73
CA ALA A 137 14.51 -2.22 3.65
C ALA A 137 15.49 -2.08 4.83
N GLN A 138 15.45 -0.96 5.57
CA GLN A 138 16.40 -0.67 6.65
C GLN A 138 15.69 -0.39 7.97
N PRO A 139 15.61 -1.36 8.91
CA PRO A 139 14.84 -1.23 10.16
C PRO A 139 15.20 -0.02 11.02
N LYS A 140 16.50 0.32 11.12
CA LYS A 140 16.95 1.49 11.89
C LYS A 140 16.53 2.82 11.27
N ALA A 141 16.55 2.89 9.93
CA ALA A 141 16.10 4.06 9.20
C ALA A 141 14.59 4.21 9.35
N LEU A 142 13.84 3.12 9.18
CA LEU A 142 12.39 3.09 9.36
C LEU A 142 11.98 3.56 10.76
N GLU A 143 12.62 3.04 11.83
CA GLU A 143 12.33 3.48 13.22
C GLU A 143 12.52 4.99 13.37
N LYS A 144 13.61 5.52 12.83
CA LYS A 144 13.88 6.95 12.89
C LYS A 144 12.83 7.75 12.13
N GLN A 145 12.55 7.38 10.89
CA GLN A 145 11.60 8.07 10.00
C GLN A 145 10.18 8.10 10.59
N ILE A 146 9.69 6.95 11.08
CA ILE A 146 8.38 6.84 11.73
C ILE A 146 8.33 7.64 13.02
N THR A 147 9.38 7.58 13.84
CA THR A 147 9.43 8.35 15.10
C THR A 147 9.42 9.85 14.80
N ASP A 148 10.19 10.31 13.83
CA ASP A 148 10.24 11.72 13.43
C ASP A 148 8.89 12.20 12.86
N TYR A 149 8.23 11.40 12.04
CA TYR A 149 6.89 11.70 11.53
C TYR A 149 5.84 11.80 12.65
N LEU A 150 5.73 10.78 13.49
CA LEU A 150 4.75 10.77 14.58
C LEU A 150 5.01 11.88 15.62
N LYS A 151 6.29 12.26 15.83
CA LYS A 151 6.63 13.41 16.67
C LYS A 151 6.07 14.73 16.14
N GLN A 152 6.05 14.93 14.81
CA GLN A 152 5.43 16.13 14.20
C GLN A 152 3.92 16.18 14.48
N LEU A 153 3.29 15.02 14.72
CA LEU A 153 1.89 14.90 15.11
C LEU A 153 1.67 14.97 16.63
N GLY A 154 2.70 15.28 17.40
CA GLY A 154 2.63 15.40 18.86
C GLY A 154 2.74 14.08 19.62
N VAL A 155 3.04 12.97 18.94
CA VAL A 155 3.16 11.65 19.57
C VAL A 155 4.52 11.51 20.28
N SER A 156 4.53 10.98 21.50
CA SER A 156 5.77 10.74 22.25
C SER A 156 6.65 9.69 21.55
N LYS A 157 7.98 9.80 21.73
CA LYS A 157 8.92 8.81 21.17
C LYS A 157 8.65 7.39 21.69
N LYS A 158 8.22 7.24 22.95
CA LYS A 158 7.87 5.94 23.54
C LYS A 158 6.66 5.34 22.84
N THR A 159 5.61 6.14 22.66
CA THR A 159 4.38 5.72 21.95
C THR A 159 4.67 5.42 20.48
N ALA A 160 5.46 6.24 19.79
CA ALA A 160 5.84 6.02 18.40
C ALA A 160 6.57 4.68 18.19
N ARG A 161 7.50 4.31 19.07
CA ARG A 161 8.18 3.02 19.01
C ARG A 161 7.24 1.84 19.28
N LYS A 162 6.29 2.00 20.22
CA LYS A 162 5.27 0.97 20.47
C LYS A 162 4.38 0.82 19.22
N ALA A 163 3.90 1.92 18.68
CA ALA A 163 3.07 1.95 17.47
C ALA A 163 3.76 1.30 16.27
N LEU A 164 5.06 1.53 16.10
CA LEU A 164 5.83 0.87 15.03
C LEU A 164 5.86 -0.65 15.20
N ARG A 165 6.04 -1.17 16.42
CA ARG A 165 5.99 -2.63 16.65
C ARG A 165 4.62 -3.22 16.33
N GLU A 166 3.55 -2.55 16.75
CA GLU A 166 2.17 -2.96 16.42
C GLU A 166 1.93 -2.95 14.89
N ALA A 167 2.45 -1.94 14.19
CA ALA A 167 2.35 -1.83 12.74
C ALA A 167 3.07 -2.97 12.00
N LEU A 168 4.30 -3.27 12.40
CA LEU A 168 5.08 -4.38 11.84
C LEU A 168 4.41 -5.73 12.11
N TYR A 169 3.87 -5.91 13.31
CA TYR A 169 3.11 -7.11 13.66
C TYR A 169 1.84 -7.25 12.82
N ALA A 170 1.06 -6.18 12.68
CA ALA A 170 -0.16 -6.19 11.88
C ALA A 170 0.12 -6.52 10.41
N GLN A 171 1.20 -5.98 9.84
CA GLN A 171 1.63 -6.30 8.48
C GLN A 171 2.03 -7.78 8.34
N ALA A 172 2.76 -8.31 9.30
CA ALA A 172 3.17 -9.72 9.29
C ALA A 172 1.97 -10.67 9.43
N VAL A 173 1.00 -10.34 10.28
CA VAL A 173 -0.24 -11.12 10.44
C VAL A 173 -1.06 -11.11 9.14
N TYR A 174 -1.20 -9.95 8.51
CA TYR A 174 -1.89 -9.82 7.24
C TYR A 174 -1.22 -10.67 6.14
N ALA A 175 0.09 -10.58 6.00
CA ALA A 175 0.85 -11.37 5.03
C ALA A 175 0.70 -12.88 5.27
N ALA A 176 0.75 -13.32 6.54
CA ALA A 176 0.56 -14.72 6.90
C ALA A 176 -0.86 -15.24 6.58
N GLU A 177 -1.88 -14.42 6.83
CA GLU A 177 -3.28 -14.78 6.54
C GLU A 177 -3.55 -14.87 5.03
N ILE A 178 -3.06 -13.90 4.26
CA ILE A 178 -3.14 -13.94 2.78
C ILE A 178 -2.44 -15.18 2.23
N LYS A 179 -1.27 -15.48 2.73
CA LYS A 179 -0.53 -16.69 2.35
C LYS A 179 -1.30 -17.96 2.66
N LYS A 180 -1.92 -18.06 3.84
CA LYS A 180 -2.74 -19.19 4.24
C LYS A 180 -3.95 -19.36 3.32
N GLN A 181 -4.69 -18.29 3.04
CA GLN A 181 -5.83 -18.31 2.12
C GLN A 181 -5.41 -18.76 0.71
N GLY A 182 -4.28 -18.28 0.22
CA GLY A 182 -3.71 -18.74 -1.05
C GLY A 182 -3.44 -20.23 -1.09
N TRP A 183 -2.85 -20.78 -0.02
CA TRP A 183 -2.65 -22.23 0.11
C TRP A 183 -3.95 -23.02 0.13
N GLU A 184 -4.97 -22.55 0.83
CA GLU A 184 -6.27 -23.19 0.88
C GLU A 184 -6.92 -23.24 -0.50
N ILE A 185 -6.86 -22.15 -1.27
CA ILE A 185 -7.34 -22.09 -2.66
C ILE A 185 -6.58 -23.08 -3.54
N LEU A 186 -5.26 -23.08 -3.51
CA LEU A 186 -4.43 -23.96 -4.33
C LEU A 186 -4.63 -25.44 -4.00
N LYS A 187 -4.81 -25.79 -2.73
CA LYS A 187 -5.04 -27.19 -2.28
C LYS A 187 -6.45 -27.70 -2.55
N SER A 188 -7.45 -26.83 -2.38
CA SER A 188 -8.86 -27.20 -2.54
C SER A 188 -9.27 -27.36 -4.00
N ASN A 189 -8.49 -26.78 -4.90
CA ASN A 189 -8.87 -26.66 -6.30
C ASN A 189 -8.20 -27.73 -7.17
N LYS A 190 -9.05 -28.45 -7.92
CA LYS A 190 -8.61 -29.45 -8.89
C LYS A 190 -8.56 -28.89 -10.34
N GLY A 191 -8.92 -27.63 -10.54
CA GLY A 191 -8.99 -26.97 -11.82
C GLY A 191 -7.77 -26.08 -12.12
N LEU A 192 -7.83 -25.40 -13.26
CA LEU A 192 -6.84 -24.41 -13.64
C LEU A 192 -6.88 -23.21 -12.68
N THR A 193 -5.72 -22.77 -12.24
CA THR A 193 -5.55 -21.53 -11.48
C THR A 193 -4.62 -20.60 -12.25
N ILE A 194 -5.04 -19.34 -12.43
CA ILE A 194 -4.25 -18.30 -13.08
C ILE A 194 -3.75 -17.32 -12.02
N LEU A 195 -2.45 -17.05 -12.03
CA LEU A 195 -1.83 -15.98 -11.27
C LEU A 195 -1.90 -14.68 -12.08
N LEU A 196 -2.57 -13.67 -11.53
CA LEU A 196 -2.48 -12.30 -12.05
C LEU A 196 -1.30 -11.61 -11.37
N ALA A 197 -0.16 -11.63 -12.06
CA ALA A 197 1.05 -10.96 -11.60
C ALA A 197 0.99 -9.46 -11.91
N GLY A 198 1.40 -8.65 -10.94
CA GLY A 198 1.45 -7.20 -11.07
C GLY A 198 1.85 -6.54 -9.76
N ARG A 199 1.82 -5.22 -9.71
CA ARG A 199 1.99 -4.49 -8.44
C ARG A 199 0.71 -4.61 -7.61
N PRO A 200 0.77 -4.49 -6.27
CA PRO A 200 -0.40 -4.66 -5.38
C PRO A 200 -1.63 -3.83 -5.77
N TYR A 201 -1.43 -2.63 -6.30
CA TYR A 201 -2.53 -1.77 -6.75
C TYR A 201 -3.27 -2.31 -8.00
N HIS A 202 -2.78 -3.37 -8.67
CA HIS A 202 -3.53 -4.04 -9.74
C HIS A 202 -4.72 -4.86 -9.21
N THR A 203 -4.90 -4.97 -7.90
CA THR A 203 -6.14 -5.50 -7.29
C THR A 203 -7.28 -4.48 -7.28
N ASP A 204 -7.00 -3.20 -7.59
CA ASP A 204 -8.03 -2.17 -7.73
C ASP A 204 -9.00 -2.51 -8.87
N PRO A 205 -10.33 -2.49 -8.62
CA PRO A 205 -11.33 -2.90 -9.63
C PRO A 205 -11.29 -2.05 -10.91
N LEU A 206 -10.92 -0.78 -10.80
CA LEU A 206 -10.84 0.11 -11.95
C LEU A 206 -9.53 -0.10 -12.75
N ILE A 207 -8.42 -0.39 -12.06
CA ILE A 207 -7.12 -0.67 -12.69
C ILE A 207 -7.16 -2.00 -13.43
N GLN A 208 -7.71 -3.05 -12.83
CA GLN A 208 -7.76 -4.37 -13.44
C GLN A 208 -8.87 -4.55 -14.49
N HIS A 209 -9.76 -3.58 -14.69
CA HIS A 209 -10.85 -3.64 -15.65
C HIS A 209 -11.72 -4.90 -15.53
N LYS A 210 -11.97 -5.41 -14.32
CA LYS A 210 -12.69 -6.65 -14.02
C LYS A 210 -12.08 -7.92 -14.64
N LEU A 211 -10.80 -7.91 -14.96
CA LEU A 211 -10.12 -9.05 -15.58
C LEU A 211 -10.23 -10.32 -14.71
N SER A 212 -10.06 -10.19 -13.40
CA SER A 212 -10.20 -11.31 -12.46
C SER A 212 -11.61 -11.92 -12.49
N GLU A 213 -12.65 -11.08 -12.55
CA GLU A 213 -14.05 -11.52 -12.65
C GLU A 213 -14.32 -12.23 -14.00
N MET A 214 -13.78 -11.69 -15.09
CA MET A 214 -13.91 -12.29 -16.41
C MET A 214 -13.30 -13.70 -16.46
N ILE A 215 -12.11 -13.88 -15.91
CA ILE A 215 -11.43 -15.17 -15.84
C ILE A 215 -12.20 -16.13 -14.92
N ALA A 216 -12.65 -15.67 -13.76
CA ALA A 216 -13.42 -16.47 -12.82
C ALA A 216 -14.76 -16.96 -13.44
N ASN A 217 -15.43 -16.15 -14.24
CA ASN A 217 -16.66 -16.50 -14.97
C ASN A 217 -16.45 -17.61 -16.01
N LEU A 218 -15.21 -17.86 -16.42
CA LEU A 218 -14.86 -19.02 -17.27
C LEU A 218 -14.62 -20.31 -16.46
N GLY A 219 -14.89 -20.30 -15.15
CA GLY A 219 -14.67 -21.45 -14.28
C GLY A 219 -13.20 -21.66 -13.89
N VAL A 220 -12.37 -20.65 -14.07
CA VAL A 220 -10.93 -20.67 -13.75
C VAL A 220 -10.70 -19.91 -12.44
N ASN A 221 -9.87 -20.46 -11.56
CA ASN A 221 -9.50 -19.73 -10.34
C ASN A 221 -8.46 -18.68 -10.64
N VAL A 222 -8.55 -17.58 -9.90
CA VAL A 222 -7.64 -16.45 -10.04
C VAL A 222 -7.03 -16.13 -8.67
N ILE A 223 -5.73 -16.00 -8.63
CA ILE A 223 -5.00 -15.51 -7.46
C ILE A 223 -4.18 -14.28 -7.82
N SER A 224 -4.05 -13.35 -6.89
CA SER A 224 -3.14 -12.20 -7.04
C SER A 224 -1.71 -12.56 -6.66
N GLU A 225 -0.77 -11.68 -7.04
CA GLU A 225 0.62 -11.82 -6.64
C GLU A 225 0.80 -11.88 -5.12
N ASP A 226 0.05 -11.09 -4.37
CA ASP A 226 0.13 -11.04 -2.90
C ASP A 226 -0.14 -12.43 -2.29
N ILE A 227 -1.10 -13.15 -2.84
CA ILE A 227 -1.44 -14.52 -2.43
C ILE A 227 -0.32 -15.49 -2.81
N ALA A 228 0.27 -15.33 -3.97
CA ALA A 228 1.31 -16.23 -4.50
C ALA A 228 2.67 -15.98 -3.84
N ARG A 229 2.95 -14.73 -3.43
CA ARG A 229 4.22 -14.34 -2.83
C ARG A 229 4.54 -15.21 -1.60
N GLY A 230 5.70 -15.87 -1.64
CA GLY A 230 6.16 -16.77 -0.59
C GLY A 230 5.54 -18.18 -0.57
N ASN A 231 4.49 -18.45 -1.36
CA ASN A 231 3.97 -19.81 -1.54
C ASN A 231 4.64 -20.49 -2.75
N LEU A 232 4.80 -19.74 -3.83
CA LEU A 232 5.44 -20.28 -5.06
C LEU A 232 6.94 -20.51 -4.87
N PHE A 233 7.65 -19.65 -4.14
CA PHE A 233 9.10 -19.80 -3.91
C PHE A 233 9.49 -20.98 -3.02
N ALA A 234 8.57 -21.56 -2.25
CA ALA A 234 8.89 -22.73 -1.42
C ALA A 234 9.02 -24.03 -2.24
N ASP A 235 8.28 -24.13 -3.35
CA ASP A 235 8.23 -25.34 -4.19
C ASP A 235 9.05 -25.21 -5.49
N PHE A 236 9.50 -23.99 -5.84
CA PHE A 236 10.32 -23.74 -7.04
C PHE A 236 11.82 -23.88 -6.81
N LYS A 237 12.26 -24.67 -5.84
CA LYS A 237 13.69 -24.96 -5.63
C LYS A 237 14.38 -25.61 -6.85
N ASP A 238 13.57 -26.15 -7.76
CA ASP A 238 14.05 -26.82 -8.98
C ASP A 238 13.86 -25.97 -10.26
N PHE A 239 13.34 -24.73 -10.15
CA PHE A 239 13.21 -23.83 -11.31
C PHE A 239 14.52 -23.06 -11.52
N ASN A 240 15.21 -23.39 -12.60
CA ASN A 240 16.42 -22.69 -13.00
C ASN A 240 16.02 -21.33 -13.65
N LEU A 241 16.43 -20.22 -13.03
CA LEU A 241 16.20 -18.86 -13.56
C LEU A 241 16.80 -18.64 -14.96
N GLU A 242 17.80 -19.46 -15.35
CA GLU A 242 18.39 -19.44 -16.68
C GLU A 242 17.42 -19.96 -17.76
N ASP A 243 16.53 -20.90 -17.41
CA ASP A 243 15.53 -21.43 -18.34
C ASP A 243 14.45 -20.39 -18.65
N LEU A 244 14.04 -19.58 -17.64
CA LEU A 244 13.11 -18.45 -17.83
C LEU A 244 13.72 -17.28 -18.64
N ALA A 245 15.04 -17.10 -18.58
CA ALA A 245 15.74 -16.10 -19.39
C ALA A 245 15.89 -16.55 -20.85
N ALA A 246 15.99 -17.86 -21.11
CA ALA A 246 16.08 -18.42 -22.45
C ALA A 246 14.75 -18.34 -23.23
N GLU A 247 13.61 -18.36 -22.57
CA GLU A 247 12.28 -18.20 -23.18
C GLU A 247 11.93 -16.74 -23.55
N ARG A 248 12.78 -15.76 -23.18
CA ARG A 248 12.59 -14.33 -23.48
C ARG A 248 13.35 -13.83 -24.71
N ASN A 249 14.09 -14.67 -25.39
CA ASN A 249 14.77 -14.42 -26.66
C ASN A 249 14.08 -15.21 -27.79
#